data_2f11446ef416cc8c978cac3c6089141d
#
_entry.id   2f11446ef416cc8c978cac3c6089141d
#
_cell.length_a   1.000
_cell.length_b   1.000
_cell.length_c   1.000
_cell.angle_alpha   90.00
_cell.angle_beta   90.00
_cell.angle_gamma   90.00
#
_symmetry.space_group_name_H-M   'P 1'
#
loop_
_entity.id
_entity.type
_entity.pdbx_description
1 polymer ?
#
loop_
_entity_poly.entity_id
_entity_poly.type
_entity_poly.pdbx_seq_one_letter_code
_entity_poly.pdbx_strand_id
1 'polypeptide(L)'
;MQQFAQAVALLESGRLTDAELEFKQLALAYPQSAAPSINLGLMYQRAGRLPEAAEALEEAVRRDSSSALAHTELGLVYRRLGRFKEAEAAYMHALQADPSYAPAHLNLGVLCDLFLQEPQRALQAFEEYQALSGNSDKRVANWIAELKGRLGSNPQPQTAENPQ
;
A
#
# COMPACT_ATOMS: atom_id res chain seq x y z
N MET A 1 -19.41 -0.99 -19.58
CA MET A 1 -18.78 0.33 -19.28
C MET A 1 -19.74 1.32 -18.62
N GLN A 2 -20.99 1.45 -19.09
CA GLN A 2 -21.95 2.43 -18.57
C GLN A 2 -22.33 2.25 -17.10
N GLN A 3 -22.56 1.01 -16.64
CA GLN A 3 -22.87 0.71 -15.24
C GLN A 3 -21.73 1.04 -14.27
N PHE A 4 -20.49 0.78 -14.66
CA PHE A 4 -19.33 1.14 -13.84
C PHE A 4 -19.20 2.67 -13.68
N ALA A 5 -19.38 3.42 -14.77
CA ALA A 5 -19.40 4.89 -14.72
C ALA A 5 -20.52 5.41 -13.81
N GLN A 6 -21.69 4.76 -13.81
CA GLN A 6 -22.80 5.10 -12.93
C GLN A 6 -22.43 4.85 -11.46
N ALA A 7 -21.81 3.72 -11.12
CA ALA A 7 -21.37 3.42 -9.76
C ALA A 7 -20.34 4.46 -9.25
N VAL A 8 -19.40 4.86 -10.12
CA VAL A 8 -18.44 5.93 -9.84
C VAL A 8 -19.14 7.27 -9.59
N ALA A 9 -20.08 7.65 -10.44
CA ALA A 9 -20.84 8.89 -10.29
C ALA A 9 -21.66 8.93 -8.99
N LEU A 10 -22.22 7.79 -8.56
CA LEU A 10 -22.88 7.65 -7.26
C LEU A 10 -21.90 7.87 -6.11
N LEU A 11 -20.70 7.30 -6.20
CA LEU A 11 -19.64 7.50 -5.22
C LEU A 11 -19.22 8.97 -5.13
N GLU A 12 -19.00 9.63 -6.26
CA GLU A 12 -18.60 11.04 -6.35
C GLU A 12 -19.68 11.99 -5.81
N SER A 13 -20.95 11.64 -6.00
CA SER A 13 -22.08 12.40 -5.47
C SER A 13 -22.38 12.15 -3.99
N GLY A 14 -21.58 11.30 -3.32
CA GLY A 14 -21.75 10.96 -1.90
C GLY A 14 -22.88 9.96 -1.59
N ARG A 15 -23.49 9.37 -2.62
CA ARG A 15 -24.53 8.33 -2.48
C ARG A 15 -23.89 6.98 -2.20
N LEU A 16 -23.25 6.86 -1.03
CA LEU A 16 -22.38 5.74 -0.70
C LEU A 16 -23.08 4.38 -0.69
N THR A 17 -24.31 4.33 -0.17
CA THR A 17 -25.10 3.08 -0.12
C THR A 17 -25.45 2.58 -1.52
N ASP A 18 -25.85 3.49 -2.39
CA ASP A 18 -26.20 3.15 -3.77
C ASP A 18 -24.96 2.72 -4.55
N ALA A 19 -23.85 3.45 -4.38
CA ALA A 19 -22.57 3.10 -4.98
C ALA A 19 -22.07 1.71 -4.50
N GLU A 20 -22.20 1.41 -3.20
CA GLU A 20 -21.86 0.09 -2.64
C GLU A 20 -22.68 -1.03 -3.30
N LEU A 21 -23.99 -0.82 -3.44
CA LEU A 21 -24.88 -1.79 -4.08
C LEU A 21 -24.48 -2.03 -5.55
N GLU A 22 -24.27 -0.97 -6.31
CA GLU A 22 -23.86 -1.06 -7.71
C GLU A 22 -22.50 -1.75 -7.88
N PHE A 23 -21.49 -1.42 -7.06
CA PHE A 23 -20.20 -2.12 -7.14
C PHE A 23 -20.30 -3.60 -6.76
N LYS A 24 -21.15 -3.97 -5.79
CA LYS A 24 -21.41 -5.37 -5.46
C LYS A 24 -22.06 -6.13 -6.63
N GLN A 25 -23.04 -5.52 -7.29
CA GLN A 25 -23.68 -6.10 -8.46
C GLN A 25 -22.67 -6.26 -9.62
N LEU A 26 -21.82 -5.25 -9.85
CA LEU A 26 -20.76 -5.31 -10.85
C LEU A 26 -19.72 -6.39 -10.53
N ALA A 27 -19.36 -6.58 -9.26
CA ALA A 27 -18.44 -7.63 -8.85
C ALA A 27 -19.00 -9.04 -9.14
N LEU A 28 -20.32 -9.22 -9.01
CA LEU A 28 -21.01 -10.47 -9.35
C LEU A 28 -21.16 -10.65 -10.87
N ALA A 29 -21.51 -9.59 -11.58
CA ALA A 29 -21.73 -9.63 -13.02
C ALA A 29 -20.44 -9.80 -13.83
N TYR A 30 -19.32 -9.30 -13.30
CA TYR A 30 -18.01 -9.32 -13.97
C TYR A 30 -16.95 -9.95 -13.06
N PRO A 31 -17.01 -11.27 -12.81
CA PRO A 31 -16.14 -11.96 -11.85
C PRO A 31 -14.65 -11.93 -12.25
N GLN A 32 -14.34 -11.65 -13.52
CA GLN A 32 -12.96 -11.50 -13.99
C GLN A 32 -12.37 -10.09 -13.76
N SER A 33 -13.20 -9.13 -13.38
CA SER A 33 -12.74 -7.75 -13.16
C SER A 33 -12.46 -7.49 -11.69
N ALA A 34 -11.24 -7.05 -11.37
CA ALA A 34 -10.88 -6.61 -10.02
C ALA A 34 -11.43 -5.21 -9.68
N ALA A 35 -11.74 -4.40 -10.70
CA ALA A 35 -12.08 -2.99 -10.52
C ALA A 35 -13.26 -2.73 -9.57
N PRO A 36 -14.40 -3.46 -9.60
CA PRO A 36 -15.48 -3.25 -8.63
C PRO A 36 -15.03 -3.53 -7.19
N SER A 37 -14.26 -4.59 -6.97
CA SER A 37 -13.74 -4.98 -5.66
C SER A 37 -12.71 -3.98 -5.13
N ILE A 38 -11.86 -3.42 -5.98
CA ILE A 38 -10.94 -2.32 -5.61
C ILE A 38 -11.76 -1.11 -5.13
N ASN A 39 -12.78 -0.70 -5.87
CA ASN A 39 -13.59 0.46 -5.49
C ASN A 39 -14.35 0.22 -4.17
N LEU A 40 -14.91 -0.97 -3.94
CA LEU A 40 -15.48 -1.34 -2.66
C LEU A 40 -14.47 -1.22 -1.53
N GLY A 41 -13.26 -1.76 -1.72
CA GLY A 41 -12.19 -1.67 -0.74
C GLY A 41 -11.82 -0.23 -0.40
N LEU A 42 -11.68 0.63 -1.40
CA LEU A 42 -11.39 2.05 -1.20
C LEU A 42 -12.54 2.79 -0.50
N MET A 43 -13.78 2.46 -0.83
CA MET A 43 -14.96 3.01 -0.14
C MET A 43 -14.99 2.63 1.33
N TYR A 44 -14.82 1.35 1.64
CA TYR A 44 -14.81 0.85 3.02
C TYR A 44 -13.65 1.41 3.82
N GLN A 45 -12.46 1.52 3.20
CA GLN A 45 -11.29 2.12 3.82
C GLN A 45 -11.54 3.59 4.23
N ARG A 46 -12.16 4.38 3.34
CA ARG A 46 -12.54 5.79 3.62
C ARG A 46 -13.60 5.89 4.71
N ALA A 47 -14.53 4.94 4.74
CA ALA A 47 -15.56 4.85 5.78
C ALA A 47 -15.05 4.29 7.12
N GLY A 48 -13.78 3.88 7.22
CA GLY A 48 -13.20 3.26 8.41
C GLY A 48 -13.63 1.81 8.63
N ARG A 49 -14.35 1.22 7.69
CA ARG A 49 -14.81 -0.18 7.70
C ARG A 49 -13.65 -1.09 7.24
N LEU A 50 -12.60 -1.17 8.07
CA LEU A 50 -11.35 -1.82 7.68
C LEU A 50 -11.46 -3.32 7.42
N PRO A 51 -12.24 -4.11 8.21
CA PRO A 51 -12.43 -5.52 7.89
C PRO A 51 -13.03 -5.75 6.51
N GLU A 52 -14.11 -5.01 6.18
CA GLU A 52 -14.76 -5.12 4.87
C GLU A 52 -13.87 -4.59 3.73
N ALA A 53 -13.04 -3.59 4.02
CA ALA A 53 -12.04 -3.12 3.06
C ALA A 53 -11.00 -4.21 2.75
N ALA A 54 -10.54 -4.94 3.76
CA ALA A 54 -9.61 -6.06 3.57
C ALA A 54 -10.24 -7.16 2.71
N GLU A 55 -11.46 -7.61 3.04
CA GLU A 55 -12.17 -8.64 2.28
C GLU A 55 -12.34 -8.25 0.81
N ALA A 56 -12.74 -7.01 0.53
CA ALA A 56 -12.94 -6.52 -0.84
C ALA A 56 -11.61 -6.46 -1.62
N LEU A 57 -10.52 -6.00 -0.97
CA LEU A 57 -9.20 -5.92 -1.61
C LEU A 57 -8.54 -7.30 -1.75
N GLU A 58 -8.75 -8.22 -0.80
CA GLU A 58 -8.34 -9.63 -0.95
C GLU A 58 -9.03 -10.27 -2.16
N GLU A 59 -10.32 -9.99 -2.38
CA GLU A 59 -11.01 -10.43 -3.59
C GLU A 59 -10.42 -9.79 -4.84
N ALA A 60 -10.09 -8.50 -4.79
CA ALA A 60 -9.47 -7.81 -5.92
C ALA A 60 -8.15 -8.44 -6.34
N VAL A 61 -7.24 -8.74 -5.39
CA VAL A 61 -5.94 -9.37 -5.70
C VAL A 61 -6.07 -10.83 -6.12
N ARG A 62 -7.14 -11.54 -5.68
CA ARG A 62 -7.44 -12.89 -6.22
C ARG A 62 -7.84 -12.84 -7.70
N ARG A 63 -8.56 -11.79 -8.12
CA ARG A 63 -9.01 -11.62 -9.50
C ARG A 63 -7.92 -11.08 -10.43
N ASP A 64 -7.08 -10.20 -9.90
CA ASP A 64 -5.94 -9.63 -10.60
C ASP A 64 -4.73 -9.54 -9.66
N SER A 65 -3.93 -10.59 -9.67
CA SER A 65 -2.70 -10.67 -8.87
C SER A 65 -1.56 -9.77 -9.37
N SER A 66 -1.73 -9.16 -10.55
CA SER A 66 -0.76 -8.22 -11.12
C SER A 66 -1.08 -6.75 -10.80
N SER A 67 -2.16 -6.48 -10.08
CA SER A 67 -2.56 -5.13 -9.70
C SER A 67 -1.73 -4.58 -8.54
N ALA A 68 -0.68 -3.82 -8.83
CA ALA A 68 0.14 -3.15 -7.83
C ALA A 68 -0.71 -2.21 -6.94
N LEU A 69 -1.73 -1.55 -7.53
CA LEU A 69 -2.68 -0.73 -6.79
C LEU A 69 -3.43 -1.55 -5.73
N ALA A 70 -4.04 -2.69 -6.13
CA ALA A 70 -4.85 -3.48 -5.21
C ALA A 70 -4.01 -4.04 -4.05
N HIS A 71 -2.81 -4.54 -4.34
CA HIS A 71 -1.86 -4.99 -3.32
C HIS A 71 -1.43 -3.87 -2.38
N THR A 72 -1.15 -2.67 -2.90
CA THR A 72 -0.74 -1.53 -2.06
C THR A 72 -1.87 -1.08 -1.14
N GLU A 73 -3.10 -0.98 -1.65
CA GLU A 73 -4.26 -0.62 -0.83
C GLU A 73 -4.58 -1.68 0.22
N LEU A 74 -4.44 -2.97 -0.12
CA LEU A 74 -4.57 -4.06 0.84
C LEU A 74 -3.51 -3.96 1.95
N GLY A 75 -2.26 -3.69 1.59
CA GLY A 75 -1.18 -3.47 2.56
C GLY A 75 -1.47 -2.29 3.49
N LEU A 76 -2.02 -1.20 2.95
CA LEU A 76 -2.42 -0.04 3.76
C LEU A 76 -3.54 -0.39 4.75
N VAL A 77 -4.53 -1.18 4.33
CA VAL A 77 -5.62 -1.66 5.22
C VAL A 77 -5.06 -2.59 6.29
N TYR A 78 -4.20 -3.55 5.94
CA TYR A 78 -3.56 -4.44 6.90
C TYR A 78 -2.73 -3.68 7.94
N ARG A 79 -1.95 -2.67 7.51
CA ARG A 79 -1.20 -1.80 8.43
C ARG A 79 -2.12 -1.10 9.42
N ARG A 80 -3.26 -0.55 8.96
CA ARG A 80 -4.26 0.08 9.84
C ARG A 80 -4.94 -0.90 10.79
N LEU A 81 -5.03 -2.17 10.43
CA LEU A 81 -5.53 -3.27 11.28
C LEU A 81 -4.45 -3.80 12.25
N GLY A 82 -3.21 -3.30 12.20
CA GLY A 82 -2.09 -3.80 12.99
C GLY A 82 -1.50 -5.13 12.48
N ARG A 83 -1.91 -5.57 11.29
CA ARG A 83 -1.46 -6.80 10.63
C ARG A 83 -0.19 -6.51 9.82
N PHE A 84 0.92 -6.21 10.52
CA PHE A 84 2.12 -5.65 9.89
C PHE A 84 2.84 -6.61 8.94
N LYS A 85 2.86 -7.92 9.24
CA LYS A 85 3.47 -8.93 8.38
C LYS A 85 2.70 -9.10 7.07
N GLU A 86 1.37 -9.09 7.14
CA GLU A 86 0.53 -9.14 5.96
C GLU A 86 0.61 -7.83 5.14
N ALA A 87 0.74 -6.70 5.81
CA ALA A 87 0.98 -5.43 5.13
C ALA A 87 2.30 -5.43 4.35
N GLU A 88 3.37 -5.93 4.96
CA GLU A 88 4.67 -6.09 4.30
C GLU A 88 4.57 -7.00 3.08
N ALA A 89 3.96 -8.18 3.22
CA ALA A 89 3.78 -9.12 2.11
C ALA A 89 2.98 -8.48 0.96
N ALA A 90 1.93 -7.73 1.28
CA ALA A 90 1.13 -7.05 0.27
C ALA A 90 1.93 -5.98 -0.48
N TYR A 91 2.73 -5.14 0.19
CA TYR A 91 3.60 -4.17 -0.47
C TYR A 91 4.67 -4.85 -1.32
N MET A 92 5.24 -5.95 -0.85
CA MET A 92 6.21 -6.73 -1.64
C MET A 92 5.59 -7.33 -2.90
N HIS A 93 4.36 -7.85 -2.83
CA HIS A 93 3.63 -8.29 -4.03
C HIS A 93 3.33 -7.14 -4.99
N ALA A 94 2.99 -5.96 -4.49
CA ALA A 94 2.82 -4.77 -5.33
C ALA A 94 4.09 -4.45 -6.11
N LEU A 95 5.25 -4.47 -5.44
CA LEU A 95 6.56 -4.20 -6.06
C LEU A 95 7.05 -5.34 -6.97
N GLN A 96 6.61 -6.56 -6.73
CA GLN A 96 6.85 -7.68 -7.64
C GLN A 96 6.02 -7.52 -8.93
N ALA A 97 4.79 -7.03 -8.83
CA ALA A 97 3.92 -6.77 -9.96
C ALA A 97 4.37 -5.54 -10.77
N ASP A 98 4.75 -4.46 -10.08
CA ASP A 98 5.29 -3.24 -10.67
C ASP A 98 6.39 -2.65 -9.79
N PRO A 99 7.67 -2.91 -10.09
CA PRO A 99 8.81 -2.36 -9.34
C PRO A 99 8.88 -0.83 -9.35
N SER A 100 8.21 -0.17 -10.29
CA SER A 100 8.16 1.30 -10.40
C SER A 100 6.95 1.95 -9.73
N TYR A 101 6.13 1.15 -9.03
CA TYR A 101 4.95 1.67 -8.35
C TYR A 101 5.32 2.44 -7.09
N ALA A 102 5.58 3.73 -7.25
CA ALA A 102 6.05 4.62 -6.18
C ALA A 102 5.22 4.56 -4.88
N PRO A 103 3.86 4.48 -4.88
CA PRO A 103 3.10 4.38 -3.65
C PRO A 103 3.43 3.15 -2.79
N ALA A 104 3.83 2.02 -3.40
CA ALA A 104 4.22 0.84 -2.64
C ALA A 104 5.55 1.05 -1.92
N HIS A 105 6.55 1.66 -2.57
CA HIS A 105 7.82 2.03 -1.93
C HIS A 105 7.60 2.97 -0.75
N LEU A 106 6.78 4.02 -0.92
CA LEU A 106 6.46 4.96 0.16
C LEU A 106 5.86 4.26 1.38
N ASN A 107 4.82 3.42 1.13
CA ASN A 107 4.12 2.73 2.21
C ASN A 107 4.98 1.64 2.89
N LEU A 108 5.83 0.95 2.13
CA LEU A 108 6.81 0.01 2.69
C LEU A 108 7.82 0.74 3.57
N GLY A 109 8.35 1.88 3.12
CA GLY A 109 9.25 2.71 3.91
C GLY A 109 8.62 3.13 5.26
N VAL A 110 7.39 3.62 5.23
CA VAL A 110 6.63 3.97 6.45
C VAL A 110 6.42 2.75 7.36
N LEU A 111 6.10 1.59 6.80
CA LEU A 111 5.92 0.35 7.56
C LEU A 111 7.24 -0.06 8.25
N CYS A 112 8.35 -0.07 7.50
CA CYS A 112 9.66 -0.45 8.01
C CYS A 112 10.16 0.51 9.11
N ASP A 113 9.99 1.82 8.93
CA ASP A 113 10.47 2.80 9.91
C ASP A 113 9.65 2.80 11.20
N LEU A 114 8.32 2.86 11.08
CA LEU A 114 7.45 3.10 12.24
C LEU A 114 7.00 1.83 12.97
N PHE A 115 6.92 0.69 12.29
CA PHE A 115 6.30 -0.50 12.86
C PHE A 115 7.23 -1.71 12.92
N LEU A 116 8.13 -1.88 11.95
CA LEU A 116 9.07 -3.01 11.93
C LEU A 116 10.42 -2.69 12.56
N GLN A 117 10.71 -1.40 12.79
CA GLN A 117 12.00 -0.93 13.33
C GLN A 117 13.21 -1.35 12.47
N GLU A 118 13.03 -1.27 11.15
CA GLU A 118 14.03 -1.65 10.14
C GLU A 118 14.50 -0.41 9.35
N PRO A 119 15.29 0.48 9.97
CA PRO A 119 15.61 1.79 9.39
C PRO A 119 16.41 1.71 8.09
N GLN A 120 17.21 0.67 7.87
CA GLN A 120 17.95 0.47 6.62
C GLN A 120 17.00 0.18 5.46
N ARG A 121 16.00 -0.69 5.68
CA ARG A 121 14.97 -1.00 4.68
C ARG A 121 14.06 0.19 4.42
N ALA A 122 13.73 0.94 5.48
CA ALA A 122 12.97 2.17 5.34
C ALA A 122 13.70 3.19 4.47
N LEU A 123 14.99 3.39 4.72
CA LEU A 123 15.83 4.29 3.93
C LEU A 123 15.84 3.89 2.46
N GLN A 124 16.08 2.62 2.15
CA GLN A 124 16.07 2.13 0.78
C GLN A 124 14.72 2.37 0.09
N ALA A 125 13.61 2.04 0.75
CA ALA A 125 12.29 2.22 0.19
C ALA A 125 11.95 3.71 -0.08
N PHE A 126 12.35 4.62 0.82
CA PHE A 126 12.16 6.05 0.62
C PHE A 126 13.05 6.62 -0.48
N GLU A 127 14.28 6.13 -0.63
CA GLU A 127 15.18 6.54 -1.73
C GLU A 127 14.61 6.11 -3.09
N GLU A 128 14.08 4.88 -3.21
CA GLU A 128 13.41 4.42 -4.43
C GLU A 128 12.15 5.26 -4.74
N TYR A 129 11.30 5.52 -3.74
CA TYR A 129 10.17 6.43 -3.92
C TYR A 129 10.62 7.79 -4.43
N GLN A 130 11.65 8.37 -3.83
CA GLN A 130 12.15 9.70 -4.18
C GLN A 130 12.68 9.73 -5.63
N ALA A 131 13.41 8.72 -6.03
CA ALA A 131 13.90 8.58 -7.40
C ALA A 131 12.74 8.50 -8.41
N LEU A 132 11.71 7.67 -8.12
CA LEU A 132 10.53 7.50 -8.96
C LEU A 132 9.65 8.76 -9.02
N SER A 133 9.60 9.54 -7.95
CA SER A 133 8.83 10.80 -7.87
C SER A 133 9.60 12.04 -8.36
N GLY A 134 10.75 11.85 -8.96
CA GLY A 134 11.60 12.95 -9.47
C GLY A 134 12.18 13.83 -8.37
N ASN A 135 12.42 13.29 -7.18
CA ASN A 135 12.96 13.98 -6.01
C ASN A 135 12.12 15.20 -5.55
N SER A 136 10.83 15.17 -5.78
CA SER A 136 9.94 16.32 -5.53
C SER A 136 9.31 16.35 -4.12
N ASP A 137 9.27 15.22 -3.41
CA ASP A 137 8.64 15.15 -2.08
C ASP A 137 9.61 15.56 -0.97
N LYS A 138 9.51 16.83 -0.53
CA LYS A 138 10.34 17.40 0.54
C LYS A 138 10.16 16.67 1.89
N ARG A 139 9.00 16.09 2.17
CA ARG A 139 8.76 15.35 3.42
C ARG A 139 9.60 14.08 3.45
N VAL A 140 9.57 13.34 2.36
CA VAL A 140 10.36 12.11 2.24
C VAL A 140 11.86 12.42 2.21
N ALA A 141 12.27 13.50 1.57
CA ALA A 141 13.66 13.96 1.63
C ALA A 141 14.13 14.21 3.08
N ASN A 142 13.28 14.80 3.92
CA ASN A 142 13.58 15.02 5.34
C ASN A 142 13.65 13.69 6.11
N TRP A 143 12.74 12.74 5.85
CA TRP A 143 12.79 11.40 6.46
C TRP A 143 14.07 10.65 6.10
N ILE A 144 14.49 10.73 4.84
CA ILE A 144 15.77 10.15 4.37
C ILE A 144 16.95 10.77 5.13
N ALA A 145 17.00 12.09 5.27
CA ALA A 145 18.06 12.78 5.99
C ALA A 145 18.11 12.37 7.47
N GLU A 146 16.95 12.28 8.12
CA GLU A 146 16.83 11.82 9.51
C GLU A 146 17.29 10.37 9.67
N LEU A 147 16.83 9.46 8.79
CA LEU A 147 17.25 8.05 8.81
C LEU A 147 18.78 7.90 8.64
N LYS A 148 19.38 8.64 7.70
CA LYS A 148 20.83 8.66 7.50
C LYS A 148 21.56 9.14 8.76
N GLY A 149 21.05 10.18 9.43
CA GLY A 149 21.57 10.65 10.70
C GLY A 149 21.52 9.58 11.80
N ARG A 150 20.38 8.92 11.96
CA ARG A 150 20.21 7.83 12.96
C ARG A 150 21.14 6.64 12.68
N LEU A 151 21.29 6.25 11.43
CA LEU A 151 22.15 5.13 11.02
C LEU A 151 23.65 5.47 11.15
N GLY A 152 24.05 6.70 10.82
CA GLY A 152 25.43 7.18 10.95
C GLY A 152 25.86 7.40 12.41
N SER A 153 24.90 7.64 13.31
CA SER A 153 25.16 7.86 14.76
C SER A 153 25.23 6.55 15.57
N ASN A 154 24.86 5.41 14.98
CA ASN A 154 24.92 4.10 15.63
C ASN A 154 26.08 3.30 15.02
N PRO A 155 27.31 3.33 15.62
CA PRO A 155 28.42 2.54 15.11
C PRO A 155 28.03 1.05 15.20
N GLN A 156 28.09 0.34 14.07
CA GLN A 156 27.95 -1.10 14.02
C GLN A 156 28.90 -1.72 15.07
N PRO A 157 28.48 -2.75 15.82
CA PRO A 157 29.43 -3.49 16.64
C PRO A 157 30.53 -4.02 15.72
N GLN A 158 31.74 -3.50 15.89
CA GLN A 158 32.92 -4.03 15.23
C GLN A 158 32.96 -5.52 15.59
N THR A 159 32.83 -6.37 14.57
CA THR A 159 33.16 -7.79 14.72
C THR A 159 34.59 -7.81 15.25
N ALA A 160 34.73 -8.22 16.52
CA ALA A 160 36.03 -8.42 17.14
C ALA A 160 36.75 -9.47 16.29
N GLU A 161 37.66 -9.04 15.43
CA GLU A 161 38.69 -9.89 14.90
C GLU A 161 39.51 -10.35 16.10
N ASN A 162 39.41 -11.63 16.41
CA ASN A 162 40.19 -12.30 17.44
C ASN A 162 41.60 -12.52 16.88
N PRO A 163 42.65 -11.82 17.32
CA PRO A 163 44.00 -12.15 16.91
C PRO A 163 44.45 -13.43 17.64
N GLN A 164 44.77 -14.42 16.85
CA GLN A 164 45.53 -15.61 17.33
C GLN A 164 46.96 -15.25 17.66
#